data_07b787d0c9d0ff00f17b6215a0f4a6fe
#
_entry.id   07b787d0c9d0ff00f17b6215a0f4a6fe
#
_cell.length_a   1.000
_cell.length_b   1.000
_cell.length_c   1.000
_cell.angle_alpha   90.00
_cell.angle_beta   90.00
_cell.angle_gamma   90.00
#
_symmetry.space_group_name_H-M   'P 1'
#
loop_
_entity.id
_entity.type
_entity.pdbx_description
1 polymer ?
#
loop_
_entity_poly.entity_id
_entity_poly.type
_entity_poly.pdbx_seq_one_letter_code
_entity_poly.pdbx_strand_id
1 'polypeptide(L)'
;GDNAFHEFRYDVSGKKFYVISSCGYGRTQEIYDALIKEFNFIYGKGRYQALLCPQSEMFAIPPMVNQINEYLKRYTEIGKVMGKGEDIPQDMIDYASQPMIPQRALEKLMNNYWDAVTPENPLPAPNLR
;
A
#
# COMPACT_ATOMS: atom_id res chain seq x y z
N GLY A 1 0.17 11.95 25.56
CA GLY A 1 -0.06 10.90 24.76
C GLY A 1 -1.34 10.16 24.91
N ASP A 2 -2.23 10.44 24.66
CA ASP A 2 -3.64 10.36 24.99
C ASP A 2 -4.48 9.40 24.17
N ASN A 3 -3.93 8.36 23.57
CA ASN A 3 -4.60 7.72 22.45
C ASN A 3 -4.91 6.24 22.63
N ALA A 4 -4.36 5.58 23.65
CA ALA A 4 -4.70 4.19 23.92
C ALA A 4 -5.60 4.10 25.16
N PHE A 5 -6.57 3.20 25.15
CA PHE A 5 -7.42 2.92 26.32
C PHE A 5 -6.63 2.36 27.50
N HIS A 6 -5.41 1.87 27.24
CA HIS A 6 -4.50 1.35 28.26
C HIS A 6 -3.05 1.44 27.76
N GLU A 7 -2.13 1.50 28.68
CA GLU A 7 -0.70 1.46 28.38
C GLU A 7 -0.28 0.09 27.86
N PHE A 8 0.82 0.07 27.10
CA PHE A 8 1.43 -1.19 26.70
C PHE A 8 1.89 -1.98 27.94
N ARG A 9 1.68 -3.29 27.93
CA ARG A 9 2.10 -4.17 29.03
C ARG A 9 3.62 -4.27 29.19
N TYR A 10 4.36 -3.92 28.15
CA TYR A 10 5.82 -4.02 28.11
C TYR A 10 6.41 -2.68 27.66
N ASP A 11 7.65 -2.43 28.05
CA ASP A 11 8.39 -1.28 27.55
C ASP A 11 8.59 -1.41 26.03
N VAL A 12 8.05 -0.44 25.29
CA VAL A 12 8.15 -0.34 23.83
C VAL A 12 8.93 0.89 23.37
N SER A 13 9.61 1.58 24.30
CA SER A 13 10.32 2.83 24.01
C SER A 13 11.42 2.66 22.94
N GLY A 14 12.06 1.48 22.89
CA GLY A 14 13.04 1.12 21.87
C GLY A 14 12.49 0.45 20.63
N LYS A 15 11.17 0.32 20.49
CA LYS A 15 10.54 -0.34 19.34
C LYS A 15 10.14 0.67 18.27
N LYS A 16 10.30 0.28 17.02
CA LYS A 16 9.75 0.98 15.86
C LYS A 16 8.51 0.25 15.37
N PHE A 17 7.47 1.00 15.07
CA PHE A 17 6.21 0.46 14.55
C PHE A 17 6.05 0.83 13.09
N TYR A 18 5.67 -0.15 12.29
CA TYR A 18 5.38 0.02 10.87
C TYR A 18 4.00 -0.52 10.56
N VAL A 19 3.26 0.23 9.73
CA VAL A 19 2.01 -0.22 9.15
C VAL A 19 2.26 -0.44 7.67
N ILE A 20 1.99 -1.63 7.18
CA ILE A 20 2.09 -1.96 5.76
C ILE A 20 0.69 -2.38 5.32
N SER A 21 0.13 -1.67 4.36
CA SER A 21 -1.20 -1.96 3.83
C SER A 21 -1.24 -1.78 2.32
N SER A 22 -2.11 -2.54 1.67
CA SER A 22 -2.33 -2.45 0.23
C SER A 22 -3.80 -2.28 -0.10
N CYS A 23 -4.10 -1.64 -1.23
CA CYS A 23 -5.44 -1.50 -1.75
C CYS A 23 -5.47 -1.58 -3.28
N GLY A 24 -6.62 -1.94 -3.84
CA GLY A 24 -6.84 -1.99 -5.30
C GLY A 24 -7.02 -0.62 -5.95
N TYR A 25 -7.22 0.44 -5.17
CA TYR A 25 -7.46 1.78 -5.68
C TYR A 25 -6.23 2.39 -6.36
N GLY A 26 -6.47 3.34 -7.27
CA GLY A 26 -5.42 4.00 -8.05
C GLY A 26 -4.54 4.95 -7.26
N ARG A 27 -4.92 5.32 -6.04
CA ARG A 27 -4.21 6.26 -5.16
C ARG A 27 -4.39 5.86 -3.70
N THR A 28 -3.56 6.43 -2.84
CA THR A 28 -3.63 6.21 -1.38
C THR A 28 -4.33 7.34 -0.64
N GLN A 29 -4.32 8.56 -1.18
CA GLN A 29 -4.96 9.73 -0.60
C GLN A 29 -6.46 9.48 -0.39
N GLU A 30 -6.99 9.93 0.73
CA GLU A 30 -8.38 9.76 1.19
C GLU A 30 -8.77 8.30 1.49
N ILE A 31 -8.26 7.33 0.72
CA ILE A 31 -8.59 5.90 0.87
C ILE A 31 -8.14 5.38 2.23
N TYR A 32 -6.98 5.81 2.70
CA TYR A 32 -6.39 5.35 3.95
C TYR A 32 -6.66 6.25 5.16
N ASP A 33 -7.45 7.31 5.02
CA ASP A 33 -7.68 8.28 6.09
C ASP A 33 -8.27 7.64 7.35
N ALA A 34 -9.22 6.71 7.20
CA ALA A 34 -9.81 6.00 8.33
C ALA A 34 -8.79 5.10 9.03
N LEU A 35 -7.99 4.34 8.26
CA LEU A 35 -6.93 3.48 8.77
C LEU A 35 -5.88 4.29 9.54
N ILE A 36 -5.44 5.41 8.98
CA ILE A 36 -4.45 6.29 9.63
C ILE A 36 -5.02 6.90 10.92
N LYS A 37 -6.29 7.29 10.95
CA LYS A 37 -6.94 7.76 12.18
C LYS A 37 -6.94 6.69 13.26
N GLU A 38 -7.26 5.45 12.90
CA GLU A 38 -7.24 4.32 13.82
C GLU A 38 -5.83 4.08 14.39
N PHE A 39 -4.81 4.02 13.53
CA PHE A 39 -3.43 3.81 13.99
C PHE A 39 -2.88 5.00 14.79
N ASN A 40 -3.26 6.23 14.45
CA ASN A 40 -2.96 7.40 15.28
C ASN A 40 -3.57 7.30 16.68
N PHE A 41 -4.75 6.69 16.79
CA PHE A 41 -5.39 6.45 18.07
C PHE A 41 -4.66 5.34 18.86
N ILE A 42 -4.28 4.25 18.21
CA ILE A 42 -3.65 3.10 18.87
C ILE A 42 -2.21 3.40 19.29
N TYR A 43 -1.40 3.93 18.39
CA TYR A 43 0.04 4.12 18.59
C TYR A 43 0.45 5.55 18.95
N GLY A 44 -0.39 6.52 18.65
CA GLY A 44 -0.05 7.93 18.70
C GLY A 44 0.49 8.46 17.37
N LYS A 45 0.09 9.68 17.03
CA LYS A 45 0.55 10.36 15.81
C LYS A 45 2.08 10.51 15.80
N GLY A 46 2.72 10.09 14.71
CA GLY A 46 4.17 10.16 14.56
C GLY A 46 4.96 9.05 15.27
N ARG A 47 4.27 8.09 15.91
CA ARG A 47 4.91 6.96 16.60
C ARG A 47 5.09 5.72 15.72
N TYR A 48 4.66 5.77 14.49
CA TYR A 48 4.80 4.72 13.49
C TYR A 48 5.05 5.32 12.11
N GLN A 49 5.52 4.51 11.17
CA GLN A 49 5.63 4.86 9.77
C GLN A 49 4.70 3.96 8.95
N ALA A 50 3.98 4.52 7.98
CA ALA A 50 3.01 3.81 7.17
C ALA A 50 3.50 3.66 5.73
N LEU A 51 3.52 2.43 5.23
CA LEU A 51 3.79 2.06 3.85
C LEU A 51 2.47 1.64 3.20
N LEU A 52 1.95 2.46 2.31
CA LEU A 52 0.63 2.31 1.71
C LEU A 52 0.80 2.01 0.21
N CYS A 53 0.43 0.80 -0.19
CA CYS A 53 0.58 0.31 -1.55
C CYS A 53 -0.72 0.45 -2.33
N PRO A 54 -0.81 1.34 -3.34
CA PRO A 54 -1.96 1.40 -4.23
C PRO A 54 -1.88 0.33 -5.31
N GLN A 55 -2.97 0.10 -6.01
CA GLN A 55 -3.05 -0.77 -7.20
C GLN A 55 -2.61 -2.22 -6.95
N SER A 56 -2.80 -2.75 -5.74
CA SER A 56 -2.31 -4.09 -5.39
C SER A 56 -2.96 -5.22 -6.20
N GLU A 57 -4.10 -5.00 -6.83
CA GLU A 57 -4.72 -5.96 -7.75
C GLU A 57 -3.83 -6.26 -8.97
N MET A 58 -2.93 -5.34 -9.32
CA MET A 58 -1.96 -5.55 -10.40
C MET A 58 -1.04 -6.76 -10.15
N PHE A 59 -0.79 -7.11 -8.88
CA PHE A 59 0.03 -8.28 -8.54
C PHE A 59 -0.55 -9.61 -9.05
N ALA A 60 -1.84 -9.67 -9.29
CA ALA A 60 -2.51 -10.85 -9.83
C ALA A 60 -2.52 -10.92 -11.36
N ILE A 61 -1.93 -9.94 -12.06
CA ILE A 61 -1.97 -9.82 -13.52
C ILE A 61 -0.62 -10.25 -14.10
N PRO A 62 -0.47 -11.47 -14.66
CA PRO A 62 0.82 -11.99 -15.13
C PRO A 62 1.57 -11.08 -16.14
N PRO A 63 0.90 -10.43 -17.12
CA PRO A 63 1.59 -9.51 -18.03
C PRO A 63 2.21 -8.29 -17.36
N MET A 64 1.87 -7.98 -16.09
CA MET A 64 2.40 -6.86 -15.32
C MET A 64 3.69 -7.19 -14.55
N VAL A 65 4.25 -8.38 -14.71
CA VAL A 65 5.39 -8.86 -13.90
C VAL A 65 6.58 -7.89 -13.88
N ASN A 66 6.89 -7.25 -14.99
CA ASN A 66 8.01 -6.31 -15.06
C ASN A 66 7.74 -5.05 -14.24
N GLN A 67 6.55 -4.46 -14.36
CA GLN A 67 6.12 -3.29 -13.60
C GLN A 67 6.06 -3.62 -12.10
N ILE A 68 5.56 -4.80 -11.77
CA ILE A 68 5.50 -5.30 -10.38
C ILE A 68 6.92 -5.42 -9.81
N ASN A 69 7.85 -6.02 -10.54
CA ASN A 69 9.23 -6.18 -10.08
C ASN A 69 9.92 -4.83 -9.87
N GLU A 70 9.74 -3.87 -10.76
CA GLU A 70 10.26 -2.51 -10.58
C GLU A 70 9.63 -1.81 -9.37
N TYR A 71 8.33 -2.00 -9.17
CA TYR A 71 7.64 -1.47 -8.01
C TYR A 71 8.16 -2.08 -6.71
N LEU A 72 8.33 -3.39 -6.66
CA LEU A 72 8.82 -4.11 -5.47
C LEU A 72 10.25 -3.75 -5.08
N LYS A 73 11.08 -3.27 -6.00
CA LYS A 73 12.42 -2.75 -5.68
C LYS A 73 12.34 -1.60 -4.68
N ARG A 74 11.30 -0.76 -4.74
CA ARG A 74 11.08 0.34 -3.78
C ARG A 74 10.98 -0.20 -2.36
N TYR A 75 10.20 -1.27 -2.17
CA TYR A 75 10.03 -1.92 -0.87
C TYR A 75 11.27 -2.69 -0.42
N THR A 76 12.03 -3.24 -1.35
CA THR A 76 13.32 -3.88 -1.04
C THR A 76 14.31 -2.88 -0.42
N GLU A 77 14.41 -1.69 -0.98
CA GLU A 77 15.28 -0.63 -0.45
C GLU A 77 14.79 -0.15 0.94
N ILE A 78 13.49 0.00 1.11
CA ILE A 78 12.89 0.31 2.41
C ILE A 78 13.21 -0.78 3.43
N GLY A 79 13.08 -2.05 3.05
CA GLY A 79 13.42 -3.20 3.91
C GLY A 79 14.87 -3.18 4.39
N LYS A 80 15.80 -2.71 3.58
CA LYS A 80 17.21 -2.55 4.00
C LYS A 80 17.37 -1.49 5.10
N VAL A 81 16.63 -0.38 5.01
CA VAL A 81 16.61 0.67 6.04
C VAL A 81 16.01 0.14 7.34
N MET A 82 14.86 -0.53 7.24
CA MET A 82 14.19 -1.16 8.38
C MET A 82 15.10 -2.20 9.08
N GLY A 83 15.81 -3.01 8.30
CA GLY A 83 16.75 -4.02 8.83
C GLY A 83 17.91 -3.45 9.60
N LYS A 84 18.28 -2.19 9.39
CA LYS A 84 19.28 -1.46 10.18
C LYS A 84 18.71 -0.81 11.45
N GLY A 85 17.37 -0.86 11.64
CA GLY A 85 16.70 -0.18 12.75
C GLY A 85 16.61 1.34 12.58
N GLU A 86 16.82 1.85 11.36
CA GLU A 86 16.74 3.27 11.03
C GLU A 86 15.29 3.68 10.71
N ASP A 87 14.99 4.99 10.83
CA ASP A 87 13.73 5.52 10.31
C ASP A 87 13.78 5.56 8.79
N ILE A 88 12.65 5.20 8.16
CA ILE A 88 12.53 5.25 6.71
C ILE A 88 12.43 6.73 6.29
N PRO A 89 13.31 7.23 5.40
CA PRO A 89 13.20 8.57 4.85
C PRO A 89 11.84 8.82 4.21
N GLN A 90 11.27 10.01 4.42
CA GLN A 90 9.93 10.32 3.94
C GLN A 90 9.81 10.25 2.42
N ASP A 91 10.84 10.64 1.69
CA ASP A 91 10.89 10.55 0.23
C ASP A 91 10.83 9.10 -0.28
N MET A 92 11.40 8.13 0.46
CA MET A 92 11.26 6.70 0.14
C MET A 92 9.83 6.23 0.36
N ILE A 93 9.18 6.66 1.45
CA ILE A 93 7.78 6.35 1.74
C ILE A 93 6.88 6.93 0.63
N ASP A 94 7.07 8.20 0.30
CA ASP A 94 6.30 8.90 -0.73
C ASP A 94 6.47 8.22 -2.10
N TYR A 95 7.70 7.83 -2.44
CA TYR A 95 7.97 7.10 -3.69
C TYR A 95 7.33 5.71 -3.70
N ALA A 96 7.37 4.97 -2.60
CA ALA A 96 6.75 3.65 -2.50
C ALA A 96 5.22 3.69 -2.61
N SER A 97 4.60 4.79 -2.19
CA SER A 97 3.14 4.97 -2.28
C SER A 97 2.64 5.49 -3.64
N GLN A 98 3.55 5.77 -4.57
CA GLN A 98 3.14 6.16 -5.93
C GLN A 98 2.58 4.97 -6.72
N PRO A 99 1.58 5.20 -7.57
CA PRO A 99 1.01 4.16 -8.43
C PRO A 99 2.06 3.46 -9.32
N MET A 100 1.82 2.18 -9.64
CA MET A 100 2.63 1.43 -10.61
C MET A 100 2.37 1.87 -12.05
N ILE A 101 1.13 2.19 -12.36
CA ILE A 101 0.70 2.65 -13.69
C ILE A 101 -0.12 3.94 -13.57
N PRO A 102 -0.16 4.76 -14.62
CA PRO A 102 -0.98 5.98 -14.63
C PRO A 102 -2.47 5.67 -14.37
N GLN A 103 -3.16 6.58 -13.69
CA GLN A 103 -4.59 6.44 -13.35
C GLN A 103 -5.46 6.11 -14.57
N ARG A 104 -5.25 6.78 -15.70
CA ARG A 104 -6.00 6.49 -16.94
C ARG A 104 -5.81 5.07 -17.46
N ALA A 105 -4.61 4.51 -17.30
CA ALA A 105 -4.34 3.14 -17.71
C ALA A 105 -5.07 2.15 -16.79
N LEU A 106 -5.10 2.41 -15.49
CA LEU A 106 -5.86 1.63 -14.54
C LEU A 106 -7.36 1.67 -14.85
N GLU A 107 -7.92 2.86 -15.07
CA GLU A 107 -9.34 3.04 -15.40
C GLU A 107 -9.73 2.27 -16.68
N LYS A 108 -8.89 2.37 -17.73
CA LYS A 108 -9.13 1.62 -18.97
C LYS A 108 -9.09 0.11 -18.71
N LEU A 109 -8.12 -0.36 -17.93
CA LEU A 109 -8.00 -1.78 -17.58
C LEU A 109 -9.24 -2.28 -16.83
N MET A 110 -9.67 -1.52 -15.82
CA MET A 110 -10.84 -1.88 -15.02
C MET A 110 -12.13 -1.84 -15.85
N ASN A 111 -12.32 -0.82 -16.67
CA ASN A 111 -13.49 -0.74 -17.54
C ASN A 111 -13.53 -1.92 -18.53
N ASN A 112 -12.42 -2.21 -19.20
CA ASN A 112 -12.32 -3.36 -20.10
C ASN A 112 -12.65 -4.69 -19.40
N TYR A 113 -12.21 -4.84 -18.15
CA TYR A 113 -12.52 -6.02 -17.36
C TYR A 113 -14.02 -6.11 -17.07
N TRP A 114 -14.63 -5.03 -16.57
CA TRP A 114 -16.04 -5.01 -16.22
C TRP A 114 -16.95 -5.12 -17.43
N ASP A 115 -16.57 -4.55 -18.58
CA ASP A 115 -17.31 -4.68 -19.85
C ASP A 115 -17.29 -6.13 -20.37
N ALA A 116 -16.28 -6.92 -20.00
CA ALA A 116 -16.17 -8.33 -20.37
C ALA A 116 -16.91 -9.29 -19.41
N VAL A 117 -17.39 -8.81 -18.28
CA VAL A 117 -18.17 -9.61 -17.32
C VAL A 117 -19.57 -9.86 -17.88
N THR A 118 -19.92 -11.14 -18.07
CA THR A 118 -21.27 -11.57 -18.47
C THR A 118 -21.70 -12.76 -17.61
N PRO A 119 -23.00 -13.14 -17.62
CA PRO A 119 -23.44 -14.36 -16.93
C PRO A 119 -22.70 -15.63 -17.39
N GLU A 120 -22.28 -15.67 -18.66
CA GLU A 120 -21.55 -16.79 -19.24
C GLU A 120 -20.02 -16.69 -18.96
N ASN A 121 -19.52 -15.50 -18.64
CA ASN A 121 -18.12 -15.23 -18.33
C ASN A 121 -17.99 -14.31 -17.11
N PRO A 122 -18.33 -14.81 -15.91
CA PRO A 122 -18.37 -13.98 -14.69
C PRO A 122 -16.99 -13.53 -14.19
N LEU A 123 -15.91 -14.19 -14.64
CA LEU A 123 -14.53 -13.87 -14.27
C LEU A 123 -13.65 -13.86 -15.53
N PRO A 124 -13.79 -12.84 -16.40
CA PRO A 124 -12.97 -12.74 -17.60
C PRO A 124 -11.48 -12.60 -17.25
N ALA A 125 -10.62 -13.13 -18.12
CA ALA A 125 -9.19 -12.90 -18.00
C ALA A 125 -8.89 -11.40 -18.17
N PRO A 126 -7.93 -10.82 -17.38
CA PRO A 126 -7.55 -9.43 -17.54
C PRO A 126 -7.04 -9.14 -18.96
N ASN A 127 -7.63 -8.14 -19.61
CA ASN A 127 -7.24 -7.71 -20.94
C ASN A 127 -6.49 -6.39 -20.88
N LEU A 128 -5.20 -6.44 -21.20
CA LEU A 128 -4.29 -5.28 -21.16
C LEU A 128 -4.15 -4.55 -22.51
N ARG A 129 -4.99 -4.87 -23.50
CA ARG A 129 -4.93 -4.27 -24.85
C ARG A 129 -5.54 -2.87 -24.90
#